data_c045ebe77a6bfb0ced0bc3da7ca2df2d
#
_entry.id   c045ebe77a6bfb0ced0bc3da7ca2df2d
#
_cell.length_a   1.000
_cell.length_b   1.000
_cell.length_c   1.000
_cell.angle_alpha   90.00
_cell.angle_beta   90.00
_cell.angle_gamma   90.00
#
_symmetry.space_group_name_H-M   'P 1'
#
loop_
_entity.id
_entity.type
_entity.pdbx_description
1 polymer ?
#
loop_
_entity_poly.entity_id
_entity_poly.type
_entity_poly.pdbx_seq_one_letter_code
_entity_poly.pdbx_strand_id
1 'polypeptide(L)'
;MPEDQRRDFTLYVDEFQTYANDAFATILSESRKYRLSLVTANQFLGQVPEQLRFAIIGNVGTMIAFRVGAYDAPLLARELGINEDSLINLSNFTARVKRINDGTPTEAEFVSTYPPNAQFGGRFPAVLAHTRNRHARARNSLSS
;
A
#
# COMPACT_ATOMS: atom_id res chain seq x y z
N MET A 1 1.59 -0.08 27.43
CA MET A 1 0.77 -1.30 27.29
C MET A 1 1.69 -2.43 26.88
N PRO A 2 1.72 -3.56 27.58
CA PRO A 2 2.50 -4.74 27.24
C PRO A 2 2.26 -5.20 25.80
N GLU A 3 3.24 -5.86 25.17
CA GLU A 3 3.17 -6.21 23.76
C GLU A 3 2.05 -7.21 23.44
N ASP A 4 1.80 -8.14 24.35
CA ASP A 4 0.74 -9.15 24.28
C ASP A 4 -0.69 -8.57 24.33
N GLN A 5 -0.85 -7.38 24.90
CA GLN A 5 -2.13 -6.67 25.02
C GLN A 5 -2.39 -5.67 23.89
N ARG A 6 -1.42 -5.48 22.96
CA ARG A 6 -1.59 -4.59 21.83
C ARG A 6 -2.52 -5.22 20.80
N ARG A 7 -3.44 -4.41 20.27
CA ARG A 7 -4.29 -4.83 19.15
C ARG A 7 -3.55 -4.71 17.83
N ASP A 8 -3.80 -5.63 16.91
CA ASP A 8 -3.31 -5.50 15.55
C ASP A 8 -3.95 -4.28 14.90
N PHE A 9 -3.12 -3.47 14.24
CA PHE A 9 -3.55 -2.29 13.51
C PHE A 9 -2.90 -2.30 12.12
N THR A 10 -3.71 -2.05 11.09
CA THR A 10 -3.21 -1.93 9.72
C THR A 10 -3.37 -0.50 9.22
N LEU A 11 -2.28 0.12 8.82
CA LEU A 11 -2.26 1.44 8.21
C LEU A 11 -2.12 1.28 6.69
N TYR A 12 -3.07 1.84 5.95
CA TYR A 12 -3.03 1.92 4.48
C TYR A 12 -2.63 3.31 4.07
N VAL A 13 -1.59 3.43 3.27
CA VAL A 13 -1.07 4.70 2.75
C VAL A 13 -1.03 4.63 1.24
N ASP A 14 -1.98 5.31 0.60
CA ASP A 14 -1.97 5.53 -0.84
C ASP A 14 -1.12 6.76 -1.18
N GLU A 15 -0.56 6.79 -2.38
CA GLU A 15 0.37 7.85 -2.83
C GLU A 15 1.51 8.06 -1.80
N PHE A 16 2.09 6.95 -1.33
CA PHE A 16 3.06 6.92 -0.23
C PHE A 16 4.21 7.91 -0.42
N GLN A 17 4.65 8.17 -1.65
CA GLN A 17 5.72 9.12 -1.95
C GLN A 17 5.44 10.53 -1.40
N THR A 18 4.18 10.92 -1.23
CA THR A 18 3.78 12.22 -0.68
C THR A 18 4.13 12.36 0.81
N TYR A 19 4.17 11.23 1.52
CA TYR A 19 4.44 11.14 2.96
C TYR A 19 5.83 10.59 3.29
N ALA A 20 6.60 10.25 2.27
CA ALA A 20 7.91 9.61 2.39
C ALA A 20 8.92 10.57 3.03
N ASN A 21 9.14 10.43 4.33
CA ASN A 21 10.10 11.19 5.13
C ASN A 21 10.79 10.30 6.17
N ASP A 22 11.75 10.85 6.90
CA ASP A 22 12.55 10.09 7.89
C ASP A 22 11.69 9.50 9.02
N ALA A 23 10.55 10.11 9.36
CA ALA A 23 9.65 9.56 10.36
C ALA A 23 9.05 8.22 9.89
N PHE A 24 8.80 8.06 8.60
CA PHE A 24 8.36 6.77 8.05
C PHE A 24 9.42 5.68 8.10
N ALA A 25 10.70 6.02 7.95
CA ALA A 25 11.78 5.04 8.12
C ALA A 25 11.78 4.47 9.55
N THR A 26 11.53 5.31 10.55
CA THR A 26 11.37 4.90 11.95
C THR A 26 10.12 4.01 12.13
N ILE A 27 8.98 4.40 11.55
CA ILE A 27 7.75 3.60 11.59
C ILE A 27 7.99 2.22 10.98
N LEU A 28 8.63 2.12 9.82
CA LEU A 28 8.94 0.85 9.16
C LEU A 28 9.80 -0.07 10.03
N SER A 29 10.83 0.49 10.67
CA SER A 29 11.75 -0.30 11.50
C SER A 29 11.11 -0.77 12.82
N GLU A 30 10.17 -0.02 13.37
CA GLU A 30 9.55 -0.28 14.67
C GLU A 30 8.12 -0.83 14.62
N SER A 31 7.47 -0.81 13.47
CA SER A 31 6.06 -1.16 13.28
C SER A 31 5.70 -2.52 13.87
N ARG A 32 6.57 -3.50 13.69
CA ARG A 32 6.40 -4.87 14.20
C ARG A 32 6.26 -4.91 15.73
N LYS A 33 7.06 -4.14 16.43
CA LYS A 33 7.02 -4.00 17.90
C LYS A 33 5.67 -3.46 18.40
N TYR A 34 4.99 -2.67 17.59
CA TYR A 34 3.70 -2.08 17.91
C TYR A 34 2.51 -2.87 17.33
N ARG A 35 2.74 -4.02 16.72
CA ARG A 35 1.74 -4.81 15.98
C ARG A 35 1.06 -3.98 14.88
N LEU A 36 1.83 -3.07 14.28
CA LEU A 36 1.42 -2.25 13.17
C LEU A 36 1.83 -2.92 11.86
N SER A 37 0.85 -3.25 11.04
CA SER A 37 1.04 -3.65 9.64
C SER A 37 0.91 -2.41 8.76
N LEU A 38 1.84 -2.24 7.82
CA LEU A 38 1.82 -1.13 6.88
C LEU A 38 1.58 -1.65 5.46
N VAL A 39 0.57 -1.09 4.80
CA VAL A 39 0.30 -1.30 3.37
C VAL A 39 0.50 0.02 2.66
N THR A 40 1.49 0.08 1.79
CA THR A 40 1.80 1.28 1.00
C THR A 40 1.52 1.04 -0.47
N ALA A 41 0.96 2.03 -1.15
CA ALA A 41 0.83 2.05 -2.59
C ALA A 41 1.49 3.30 -3.16
N ASN A 42 2.16 3.17 -4.30
CA ASN A 42 2.74 4.28 -5.03
C ASN A 42 2.80 3.96 -6.53
N GLN A 43 2.73 4.99 -7.34
CA GLN A 43 2.71 4.86 -8.78
C GLN A 43 4.12 4.84 -9.38
N PHE A 44 5.07 5.51 -8.75
CA PHE A 44 6.43 5.67 -9.24
C PHE A 44 7.45 5.68 -8.11
N LEU A 45 8.30 4.66 -8.06
CA LEU A 45 9.31 4.50 -7.00
C LEU A 45 10.40 5.57 -7.03
N GLY A 46 10.68 6.13 -8.19
CA GLY A 46 11.66 7.22 -8.34
C GLY A 46 11.35 8.48 -7.52
N GLN A 47 10.10 8.66 -7.10
CA GLN A 47 9.70 9.78 -6.23
C GLN A 47 9.94 9.49 -4.74
N VAL A 48 10.21 8.26 -4.37
CA VAL A 48 10.53 7.89 -2.99
C VAL A 48 12.03 8.09 -2.75
N PRO A 49 12.43 8.78 -1.68
CA PRO A 49 13.85 8.95 -1.35
C PRO A 49 14.57 7.60 -1.29
N GLU A 50 15.79 7.56 -1.81
CA GLU A 50 16.53 6.31 -2.03
C GLU A 50 16.68 5.47 -0.76
N GLN A 51 17.05 6.09 0.36
CA GLN A 51 17.21 5.41 1.64
C GLN A 51 15.91 4.77 2.12
N LEU A 52 14.78 5.47 1.95
CA LEU A 52 13.47 4.96 2.35
C LEU A 52 13.01 3.85 1.41
N ARG A 53 13.29 3.96 0.11
CA ARG A 53 13.01 2.91 -0.88
C ARG A 53 13.72 1.60 -0.54
N PHE A 54 14.99 1.65 -0.18
CA PHE A 54 15.72 0.46 0.29
C PHE A 54 15.14 -0.11 1.59
N ALA A 55 14.77 0.77 2.53
CA ALA A 55 14.16 0.33 3.78
C ALA A 55 12.81 -0.37 3.55
N ILE A 56 11.98 0.14 2.65
CA ILE A 56 10.69 -0.48 2.28
C ILE A 56 10.96 -1.85 1.64
N ILE A 57 11.72 -1.89 0.57
CA ILE A 57 11.97 -3.10 -0.21
C ILE A 57 12.59 -4.20 0.66
N GLY A 58 13.53 -3.84 1.53
CA GLY A 58 14.18 -4.80 2.42
C GLY A 58 13.32 -5.34 3.57
N ASN A 59 12.18 -4.71 3.86
CA ASN A 59 11.32 -5.09 4.99
C ASN A 59 9.92 -5.57 4.59
N VAL A 60 9.52 -5.45 3.32
CA VAL A 60 8.18 -5.89 2.91
C VAL A 60 8.07 -7.41 2.88
N GLY A 61 7.02 -7.93 3.51
CA GLY A 61 6.67 -9.35 3.46
C GLY A 61 5.84 -9.72 2.22
N THR A 62 5.18 -8.74 1.60
CA THR A 62 4.41 -8.94 0.36
C THR A 62 4.66 -7.79 -0.59
N MET A 63 5.07 -8.10 -1.81
CA MET A 63 5.27 -7.15 -2.89
C MET A 63 4.32 -7.46 -4.03
N ILE A 64 3.57 -6.45 -4.48
CA ILE A 64 2.65 -6.54 -5.61
C ILE A 64 3.06 -5.49 -6.62
N ALA A 65 3.46 -5.90 -7.80
CA ALA A 65 3.82 -5.02 -8.90
C ALA A 65 2.88 -5.21 -10.08
N PHE A 66 2.13 -4.17 -10.41
CA PHE A 66 1.43 -4.03 -11.68
C PHE A 66 2.43 -3.61 -12.77
N ARG A 67 1.93 -3.30 -13.97
CA ARG A 67 2.80 -2.79 -15.04
C ARG A 67 3.50 -1.51 -14.61
N VAL A 68 4.82 -1.48 -14.77
CA VAL A 68 5.68 -0.35 -14.40
C VAL A 68 6.45 0.16 -15.62
N GLY A 69 6.94 1.39 -15.52
CA GLY A 69 7.83 1.95 -16.54
C GLY A 69 9.25 1.38 -16.48
N ALA A 70 10.01 1.61 -17.53
CA ALA A 70 11.38 1.13 -17.65
C ALA A 70 12.34 1.63 -16.56
N TYR A 71 12.01 2.72 -15.88
CA TYR A 71 12.84 3.25 -14.79
C TYR A 71 12.76 2.39 -13.52
N ASP A 72 11.55 1.94 -13.14
CA ASP A 72 11.32 1.16 -11.92
C ASP A 72 11.53 -0.35 -12.17
N ALA A 73 11.40 -0.81 -13.42
CA ALA A 73 11.44 -2.22 -13.76
C ALA A 73 12.72 -2.94 -13.32
N PRO A 74 13.96 -2.40 -13.50
CA PRO A 74 15.18 -3.07 -13.07
C PRO A 74 15.23 -3.36 -11.58
N LEU A 75 14.79 -2.41 -10.76
CA LEU A 75 14.77 -2.55 -9.30
C LEU A 75 13.76 -3.61 -8.87
N LEU A 76 12.52 -3.50 -9.35
CA LEU A 76 11.45 -4.41 -8.97
C LEU A 76 11.66 -5.82 -9.52
N ALA A 77 12.17 -5.96 -10.73
CA ALA A 77 12.48 -7.26 -11.32
C ALA A 77 13.53 -8.02 -10.51
N ARG A 78 14.59 -7.34 -10.08
CA ARG A 78 15.61 -7.90 -9.20
C ARG A 78 15.02 -8.41 -7.87
N GLU A 79 14.19 -7.60 -7.24
CA GLU A 79 13.56 -7.98 -5.96
C GLU A 79 12.54 -9.11 -6.11
N LEU A 80 11.82 -9.13 -7.21
CA LEU A 80 10.86 -10.20 -7.53
C LEU A 80 11.54 -11.48 -8.04
N GLY A 81 12.79 -11.40 -8.51
CA GLY A 81 13.50 -12.53 -9.10
C GLY A 81 12.99 -12.89 -10.52
N ILE A 82 12.57 -11.89 -11.30
CA ILE A 82 11.99 -12.07 -12.64
C ILE A 82 12.68 -11.16 -13.67
N ASN A 83 12.36 -11.33 -14.96
CA ASN A 83 12.85 -10.47 -16.02
C ASN A 83 12.09 -9.13 -16.04
N GLU A 84 12.78 -8.03 -16.36
CA GLU A 84 12.23 -6.67 -16.45
C GLU A 84 11.08 -6.58 -17.46
N ASP A 85 11.22 -7.21 -18.63
CA ASP A 85 10.19 -7.23 -19.67
C ASP A 85 8.87 -7.83 -19.16
N SER A 86 8.94 -8.76 -18.21
CA SER A 86 7.76 -9.37 -17.59
C SER A 86 6.97 -8.41 -16.71
N LEU A 87 7.54 -7.24 -16.34
CA LEU A 87 6.86 -6.16 -15.64
C LEU A 87 6.41 -5.05 -16.59
N ILE A 88 7.26 -4.69 -17.55
CA ILE A 88 6.96 -3.61 -18.51
C ILE A 88 5.77 -4.01 -19.41
N ASN A 89 5.71 -5.27 -19.81
CA ASN A 89 4.71 -5.81 -20.75
C ASN A 89 3.48 -6.44 -20.04
N LEU A 90 3.28 -6.20 -18.75
CA LEU A 90 2.08 -6.69 -18.07
C LEU A 90 0.81 -6.11 -18.69
N SER A 91 -0.19 -6.96 -18.88
CA SER A 91 -1.51 -6.55 -19.32
C SER A 91 -2.24 -5.78 -18.21
N ASN A 92 -3.27 -5.02 -18.57
CA ASN A 92 -4.14 -4.38 -17.58
C ASN A 92 -4.74 -5.44 -16.65
N PHE A 93 -4.95 -5.08 -15.39
CA PHE A 93 -5.51 -5.94 -14.36
C PHE A 93 -4.68 -7.20 -14.07
N THR A 94 -3.39 -7.20 -14.38
CA THR A 94 -2.47 -8.27 -14.02
C THR A 94 -1.32 -7.74 -13.19
N ALA A 95 -0.79 -8.57 -12.29
CA ALA A 95 0.29 -8.22 -11.38
C ALA A 95 1.26 -9.38 -11.19
N ARG A 96 2.47 -9.09 -10.75
CA ARG A 96 3.41 -10.03 -10.16
C ARG A 96 3.35 -9.88 -8.64
N VAL A 97 3.24 -10.98 -7.93
CA VAL A 97 3.10 -11.02 -6.47
C VAL A 97 4.14 -11.94 -5.87
N LYS A 98 4.95 -11.41 -4.95
CA LYS A 98 5.91 -12.17 -4.15
C LYS A 98 5.53 -12.02 -2.67
N ARG A 99 5.56 -13.11 -1.93
CA ARG A 99 5.18 -13.15 -0.51
C ARG A 99 6.24 -13.85 0.32
N ILE A 100 6.22 -13.63 1.61
CA ILE A 100 6.93 -14.45 2.59
C ILE A 100 5.89 -15.34 3.26
N ASN A 101 6.02 -16.64 3.10
CA ASN A 101 5.20 -17.65 3.77
C ASN A 101 6.07 -18.37 4.80
N ASP A 102 5.67 -18.36 6.06
CA ASP A 102 6.40 -19.00 7.17
C ASP A 102 7.89 -18.66 7.18
N GLY A 103 8.21 -17.37 6.93
CA GLY A 103 9.59 -16.87 6.91
C GLY A 103 10.37 -17.16 5.63
N THR A 104 9.78 -17.87 4.66
CA THR A 104 10.42 -18.21 3.39
C THR A 104 9.83 -17.39 2.24
N PRO A 105 10.64 -16.67 1.45
CA PRO A 105 10.18 -15.98 0.26
C PRO A 105 9.64 -16.97 -0.78
N THR A 106 8.48 -16.66 -1.37
CA THR A 106 7.94 -17.42 -2.52
C THR A 106 8.55 -16.92 -3.84
N GLU A 107 8.41 -17.71 -4.89
CA GLU A 107 8.60 -17.20 -6.24
C GLU A 107 7.52 -16.16 -6.58
N ALA A 108 7.81 -15.28 -7.53
CA ALA A 108 6.87 -14.27 -7.98
C ALA A 108 5.77 -14.88 -8.85
N GLU A 109 4.56 -14.93 -8.32
CA GLU A 109 3.38 -15.46 -9.00
C GLU A 109 2.77 -14.43 -9.95
N PHE A 110 2.15 -14.91 -11.02
CA PHE A 110 1.30 -14.10 -11.90
C PHE A 110 -0.14 -14.12 -11.37
N VAL A 111 -0.72 -12.94 -11.16
CA VAL A 111 -2.07 -12.79 -10.63
C VAL A 111 -2.89 -11.90 -11.54
N SER A 112 -4.12 -12.34 -11.85
CA SER A 112 -5.11 -11.52 -12.54
C SER A 112 -6.06 -10.90 -11.53
N THR A 113 -6.36 -9.62 -11.72
CA THR A 113 -7.34 -8.87 -10.92
C THR A 113 -8.57 -8.55 -11.76
N TYR A 114 -9.66 -8.20 -11.12
CA TYR A 114 -10.87 -7.78 -11.81
C TYR A 114 -10.87 -6.25 -11.99
N PRO A 115 -11.43 -5.73 -13.10
CA PRO A 115 -11.66 -4.30 -13.23
C PRO A 115 -12.62 -3.82 -12.12
N PRO A 116 -12.54 -2.54 -11.72
CA PRO A 116 -13.46 -1.98 -10.75
C PRO A 116 -14.88 -2.21 -11.19
N ASN A 117 -15.72 -2.80 -10.32
CA ASN A 117 -17.12 -3.02 -10.64
C ASN A 117 -17.87 -1.68 -10.60
N ALA A 118 -18.35 -1.21 -11.72
CA ALA A 118 -19.11 0.04 -11.84
C ALA A 118 -20.39 0.10 -10.96
N GLN A 119 -20.85 -1.05 -10.46
CA GLN A 119 -22.01 -1.14 -9.57
C GLN A 119 -21.74 -0.64 -8.13
N PHE A 120 -20.48 -0.39 -7.75
CA PHE A 120 -20.18 0.17 -6.42
C PHE A 120 -20.40 1.68 -6.28
N GLY A 121 -20.79 2.39 -7.35
CA GLY A 121 -21.01 3.84 -7.36
C GLY A 121 -22.25 4.35 -6.57
N GLY A 122 -23.10 3.47 -6.04
CA GLY A 122 -24.38 3.86 -5.45
C GLY A 122 -24.38 4.17 -3.93
N ARG A 123 -23.28 3.96 -3.20
CA ARG A 123 -23.25 4.13 -1.73
C ARG A 123 -22.90 5.54 -1.23
N PHE A 124 -22.44 6.41 -2.11
CA PHE A 124 -22.03 7.77 -1.72
C PHE A 124 -23.14 8.55 -0.98
N PRO A 125 -24.41 8.60 -1.45
CA PRO A 125 -25.47 9.29 -0.73
C PRO A 125 -25.73 8.71 0.67
N ALA A 126 -25.70 7.39 0.83
CA ALA A 126 -25.90 6.72 2.10
C ALA A 126 -24.74 6.99 3.08
N VAL A 127 -23.49 6.93 2.60
CA VAL A 127 -22.30 7.26 3.39
C VAL A 127 -22.33 8.73 3.81
N LEU A 128 -22.66 9.63 2.89
CA LEU A 128 -22.77 11.07 3.16
C LEU A 128 -23.86 11.37 4.22
N ALA A 129 -25.04 10.74 4.08
CA ALA A 129 -26.11 10.89 5.05
C ALA A 129 -25.71 10.36 6.43
N HIS A 130 -25.08 9.18 6.50
CA HIS A 130 -24.60 8.59 7.75
C HIS A 130 -23.56 9.48 8.43
N THR A 131 -22.59 9.98 7.67
CA THR A 131 -21.53 10.87 8.18
C THR A 131 -22.09 12.18 8.68
N ARG A 132 -23.02 12.80 7.93
CA ARG A 132 -23.69 14.03 8.35
C ARG A 132 -24.48 13.86 9.64
N ASN A 133 -25.24 12.78 9.74
CA ASN A 133 -26.07 12.52 10.95
C ASN A 133 -25.22 12.24 12.20
N ARG A 134 -24.04 11.66 12.03
CA ARG A 134 -23.20 11.22 13.16
C ARG A 134 -22.10 12.21 13.55
N HIS A 135 -21.61 13.00 12.63
CA HIS A 135 -20.41 13.82 12.82
C HIS A 135 -20.56 15.30 12.42
N ALA A 136 -21.63 15.69 11.71
CA ALA A 136 -21.84 17.07 11.32
C ALA A 136 -22.85 17.79 12.24
N ARG A 137 -22.59 19.06 12.52
CA ARG A 137 -23.56 19.95 13.19
C ARG A 137 -24.29 20.78 12.13
N ALA A 138 -25.56 21.07 12.36
CA ALA A 138 -26.33 21.96 11.49
C ALA A 138 -25.67 23.36 11.47
N ARG A 139 -25.54 23.95 10.28
CA ARG A 139 -24.88 25.26 10.07
C ARG A 139 -25.56 26.40 10.87
N ASN A 140 -26.84 26.26 11.17
CA ASN A 140 -27.62 27.27 11.90
C ASN A 140 -27.35 27.32 13.40
N SER A 141 -26.53 26.40 13.95
CA SER A 141 -26.14 26.40 15.36
C SER A 141 -24.86 27.18 15.68
N LEU A 142 -24.29 27.87 14.68
CA LEU A 142 -23.04 28.63 14.80
C LEU A 142 -23.24 30.15 14.80
N SER A 143 -24.50 30.64 14.82
CA SER A 143 -24.83 32.06 14.95
C SER A 143 -25.53 32.31 16.28
N SER A 144 -24.73 32.35 17.32
CA SER A 144 -25.06 33.02 18.61
C SER A 144 -23.79 33.23 19.39
#